data_3aca21e0411a2c4f903c9be1f18e24b3
#
_entry.id   3aca21e0411a2c4f903c9be1f18e24b3
#
_cell.length_a   1.000
_cell.length_b   1.000
_cell.length_c   1.000
_cell.angle_alpha   90.00
_cell.angle_beta   90.00
_cell.angle_gamma   90.00
#
_symmetry.space_group_name_H-M   'P 1'
#
loop_
_entity.id
_entity.type
_entity.pdbx_description
1 polymer ?
#
loop_
_entity_poly.entity_id
_entity_poly.type
_entity_poly.pdbx_seq_one_letter_code
_entity_poly.pdbx_strand_id
1 'polypeptide(L)'
;MNKNPKSSLLGHLNHLALVIGERNLGNPGSLEATAQYIQEQFEKTGLETRRLLFNFENTNFANVEALLPGQPDLESNERLANETIVIGAHYDSVPGSPGANDNGTGIAALLALAAMFAEIFGDRRPQRNVRLVAFANEESPYFAGDGMGSLNYARACKVRGEKIVAMYSLETMGYFSDEAGSQNYPPGVNGYPTTGNFIAFVANINSTALLEETRSLFQKQSNFPFQTIAAPENTPGVSLSDHMSFWQMAYPAIMVTDTAPFRYPYYHTAQDTPDKIDIDMFTELVNNLGKTFAALAGIGAKRL
;
A
#
# COMPACT_ATOMS: atom_id res chain seq x y z
N MET A 1 19.30 3.54 -16.61
CA MET A 1 19.46 4.93 -16.14
C MET A 1 18.87 4.98 -14.74
N ASN A 2 19.72 5.07 -13.70
CA ASN A 2 19.24 5.24 -12.32
C ASN A 2 18.47 6.57 -12.22
N LYS A 3 17.15 6.52 -12.32
CA LYS A 3 16.31 7.67 -12.00
C LYS A 3 16.40 7.88 -10.49
N ASN A 4 16.68 9.10 -10.06
CA ASN A 4 16.62 9.48 -8.64
C ASN A 4 15.24 9.06 -8.07
N PRO A 5 15.17 8.25 -7.00
CA PRO A 5 13.90 7.78 -6.44
C PRO A 5 12.90 8.91 -6.17
N LYS A 6 13.35 10.04 -5.62
CA LYS A 6 12.55 11.24 -5.39
C LYS A 6 11.89 11.76 -6.68
N SER A 7 12.66 11.84 -7.77
CA SER A 7 12.14 12.28 -9.07
C SER A 7 11.13 11.31 -9.67
N SER A 8 11.30 10.00 -9.41
CA SER A 8 10.34 8.97 -9.85
C SER A 8 9.02 9.08 -9.10
N LEU A 9 9.06 9.16 -7.77
CA LEU A 9 7.88 9.31 -6.92
C LEU A 9 7.08 10.57 -7.28
N LEU A 10 7.77 11.72 -7.39
CA LEU A 10 7.12 12.97 -7.79
C LEU A 10 6.52 12.87 -9.20
N GLY A 11 7.19 12.17 -10.12
CA GLY A 11 6.68 11.92 -11.47
C GLY A 11 5.37 11.12 -11.46
N HIS A 12 5.28 10.08 -10.63
CA HIS A 12 4.05 9.30 -10.47
C HIS A 12 2.93 10.12 -9.83
N LEU A 13 3.22 10.85 -8.75
CA LEU A 13 2.25 11.73 -8.08
C LEU A 13 1.67 12.77 -9.04
N ASN A 14 2.52 13.47 -9.79
CA ASN A 14 2.09 14.47 -10.77
C ASN A 14 1.25 13.84 -11.88
N HIS A 15 1.61 12.65 -12.36
CA HIS A 15 0.82 11.98 -13.40
C HIS A 15 -0.58 11.59 -12.88
N LEU A 16 -0.65 10.99 -11.70
CA LEU A 16 -1.91 10.56 -11.11
C LEU A 16 -2.83 11.74 -10.77
N ALA A 17 -2.30 12.75 -10.05
CA ALA A 17 -3.13 13.82 -9.51
C ALA A 17 -3.33 15.00 -10.45
N LEU A 18 -2.38 15.32 -11.36
CA LEU A 18 -2.46 16.49 -12.23
C LEU A 18 -2.75 16.15 -13.69
N VAL A 19 -2.31 15.00 -14.20
CA VAL A 19 -2.57 14.60 -15.59
C VAL A 19 -3.88 13.81 -15.68
N ILE A 20 -4.09 12.81 -14.84
CA ILE A 20 -5.33 12.03 -14.79
C ILE A 20 -6.38 12.78 -13.95
N GLY A 21 -6.01 13.27 -12.76
CA GLY A 21 -6.90 13.99 -11.85
C GLY A 21 -7.77 13.05 -11.01
N GLU A 22 -9.03 13.39 -10.84
CA GLU A 22 -10.02 12.59 -10.11
C GLU A 22 -10.18 11.20 -10.73
N ARG A 23 -10.09 10.16 -9.92
CA ARG A 23 -10.08 8.75 -10.34
C ARG A 23 -11.29 8.01 -9.77
N ASN A 24 -12.47 8.30 -10.30
CA ASN A 24 -13.73 7.75 -9.81
C ASN A 24 -14.77 7.61 -10.93
N LEU A 25 -15.92 7.04 -10.63
CA LEU A 25 -16.99 6.83 -11.61
C LEU A 25 -17.67 8.13 -12.11
N GLY A 26 -17.51 9.25 -11.41
CA GLY A 26 -17.91 10.56 -11.91
C GLY A 26 -17.09 10.99 -13.14
N ASN A 27 -15.91 10.40 -13.31
CA ASN A 27 -15.02 10.53 -14.46
C ASN A 27 -14.61 9.13 -14.98
N PRO A 28 -15.49 8.38 -15.65
CA PRO A 28 -15.30 6.95 -15.94
C PRO A 28 -14.02 6.61 -16.69
N GLY A 29 -13.55 7.49 -17.57
CA GLY A 29 -12.29 7.29 -18.31
C GLY A 29 -11.05 7.34 -17.43
N SER A 30 -11.12 7.98 -16.26
CA SER A 30 -9.97 8.16 -15.38
C SER A 30 -9.55 6.87 -14.68
N LEU A 31 -10.51 6.03 -14.26
CA LEU A 31 -10.21 4.72 -13.66
C LEU A 31 -9.47 3.82 -14.64
N GLU A 32 -9.95 3.74 -15.89
CA GLU A 32 -9.28 2.95 -16.93
C GLU A 32 -7.90 3.53 -17.29
N ALA A 33 -7.79 4.85 -17.43
CA ALA A 33 -6.50 5.51 -17.68
C ALA A 33 -5.49 5.25 -16.55
N THR A 34 -5.97 5.23 -15.30
CA THR A 34 -5.13 4.93 -14.14
C THR A 34 -4.68 3.47 -14.13
N ALA A 35 -5.60 2.54 -14.35
CA ALA A 35 -5.28 1.12 -14.42
C ALA A 35 -4.28 0.81 -15.55
N GLN A 36 -4.45 1.46 -16.72
CA GLN A 36 -3.52 1.36 -17.83
C GLN A 36 -2.15 1.92 -17.47
N TYR A 37 -2.11 3.12 -16.88
CA TYR A 37 -0.85 3.72 -16.45
C TYR A 37 -0.08 2.82 -15.47
N ILE A 38 -0.77 2.29 -14.44
CA ILE A 38 -0.17 1.39 -13.46
C ILE A 38 0.37 0.13 -14.15
N GLN A 39 -0.41 -0.49 -15.01
CA GLN A 39 0.01 -1.66 -15.78
C GLN A 39 1.30 -1.38 -16.57
N GLU A 40 1.34 -0.29 -17.33
CA GLU A 40 2.51 0.11 -18.12
C GLU A 40 3.75 0.35 -17.24
N GLN A 41 3.58 0.92 -16.04
CA GLN A 41 4.70 1.11 -15.13
C GLN A 41 5.20 -0.23 -14.56
N PHE A 42 4.32 -1.14 -14.19
CA PHE A 42 4.71 -2.49 -13.75
C PHE A 42 5.42 -3.26 -14.87
N GLU A 43 4.90 -3.26 -16.09
CA GLU A 43 5.52 -3.91 -17.24
C GLU A 43 6.94 -3.40 -17.54
N LYS A 44 7.21 -2.10 -17.33
CA LYS A 44 8.56 -1.52 -17.47
C LYS A 44 9.58 -2.09 -16.48
N THR A 45 9.13 -2.67 -15.38
CA THR A 45 10.03 -3.32 -14.41
C THR A 45 10.43 -4.74 -14.84
N GLY A 46 9.75 -5.32 -15.83
CA GLY A 46 9.94 -6.70 -16.25
C GLY A 46 9.25 -7.73 -15.37
N LEU A 47 8.48 -7.31 -14.36
CA LEU A 47 7.66 -8.21 -13.55
C LEU A 47 6.46 -8.72 -14.35
N GLU A 48 6.03 -9.96 -14.06
CA GLU A 48 4.80 -10.49 -14.63
C GLU A 48 3.62 -9.64 -14.17
N THR A 49 2.90 -9.03 -15.13
CA THR A 49 1.82 -8.08 -14.85
C THR A 49 0.48 -8.62 -15.37
N ARG A 50 -0.57 -8.47 -14.58
CA ARG A 50 -1.92 -8.95 -14.89
C ARG A 50 -2.97 -7.90 -14.56
N ARG A 51 -4.02 -7.83 -15.39
CA ARG A 51 -5.29 -7.21 -15.03
C ARG A 51 -6.25 -8.28 -14.52
N LEU A 52 -6.77 -8.09 -13.34
CA LEU A 52 -7.72 -8.98 -12.66
C LEU A 52 -9.11 -8.32 -12.70
N LEU A 53 -9.89 -8.70 -13.71
CA LEU A 53 -11.22 -8.13 -13.93
C LEU A 53 -12.23 -8.68 -12.93
N PHE A 54 -13.12 -7.81 -12.44
CA PHE A 54 -14.31 -8.18 -11.69
C PHE A 54 -15.49 -7.30 -12.10
N ASN A 55 -16.71 -7.82 -11.94
CA ASN A 55 -17.93 -7.10 -12.26
C ASN A 55 -18.72 -6.79 -11.00
N PHE A 56 -19.17 -5.57 -10.91
CA PHE A 56 -20.11 -5.14 -9.88
C PHE A 56 -21.16 -4.21 -10.50
N GLU A 57 -22.44 -4.50 -10.28
CA GLU A 57 -23.58 -3.72 -10.80
C GLU A 57 -23.49 -3.43 -12.32
N ASN A 58 -23.14 -4.46 -13.11
CA ASN A 58 -22.95 -4.40 -14.57
C ASN A 58 -21.79 -3.49 -15.04
N THR A 59 -20.93 -3.03 -14.13
CA THR A 59 -19.71 -2.29 -14.45
C THR A 59 -18.49 -3.19 -14.24
N ASN A 60 -17.56 -3.18 -15.20
CA ASN A 60 -16.31 -3.90 -15.10
C ASN A 60 -15.24 -3.01 -14.49
N PHE A 61 -14.55 -3.56 -13.50
CA PHE A 61 -13.40 -2.96 -12.83
C PHE A 61 -12.19 -3.86 -12.94
N ALA A 62 -11.01 -3.33 -12.70
CA ALA A 62 -9.77 -4.08 -12.75
C ALA A 62 -8.87 -3.79 -11.55
N ASN A 63 -8.45 -4.81 -10.81
CA ASN A 63 -7.23 -4.70 -10.04
C ASN A 63 -6.03 -4.95 -10.96
N VAL A 64 -4.90 -4.30 -10.70
CA VAL A 64 -3.66 -4.48 -11.48
C VAL A 64 -2.60 -5.09 -10.58
N GLU A 65 -2.11 -6.26 -10.95
CA GLU A 65 -1.14 -7.03 -10.17
C GLU A 65 0.20 -7.14 -10.88
N ALA A 66 1.30 -6.92 -10.15
CA ALA A 66 2.64 -7.34 -10.55
C ALA A 66 3.14 -8.45 -9.61
N LEU A 67 3.64 -9.54 -10.18
CA LEU A 67 4.07 -10.72 -9.45
C LEU A 67 5.58 -10.90 -9.51
N LEU A 68 6.18 -11.07 -8.34
CA LEU A 68 7.53 -11.56 -8.16
C LEU A 68 7.43 -12.96 -7.51
N PRO A 69 7.59 -14.04 -8.30
CA PRO A 69 7.40 -15.40 -7.79
C PRO A 69 8.53 -15.80 -6.86
N GLY A 70 8.17 -16.44 -5.75
CA GLY A 70 9.10 -17.04 -4.82
C GLY A 70 9.81 -18.25 -5.41
N GLN A 71 11.00 -18.52 -4.91
CA GLN A 71 11.75 -19.73 -5.23
C GLN A 71 12.27 -20.38 -3.95
N PRO A 72 12.05 -21.68 -3.75
CA PRO A 72 12.65 -22.37 -2.63
C PRO A 72 14.18 -22.26 -2.75
N ASP A 73 14.84 -21.87 -1.67
CA ASP A 73 16.28 -22.05 -1.58
C ASP A 73 16.59 -23.55 -1.45
N LEU A 74 17.64 -24.02 -2.08
CA LEU A 74 18.03 -25.45 -2.07
C LEU A 74 18.27 -25.99 -0.65
N GLU A 75 18.46 -25.13 0.33
CA GLU A 75 18.67 -25.44 1.75
C GLU A 75 17.48 -25.11 2.65
N SER A 76 16.48 -24.36 2.19
CA SER A 76 15.33 -23.93 2.98
C SER A 76 14.00 -24.31 2.34
N ASN A 77 13.26 -25.08 3.07
CA ASN A 77 11.82 -25.33 3.05
C ASN A 77 11.03 -24.87 1.80
N GLU A 78 10.58 -25.83 0.97
CA GLU A 78 9.48 -25.68 0.00
C GLU A 78 8.25 -24.93 0.57
N ARG A 79 8.11 -24.89 1.90
CA ARG A 79 7.04 -24.20 2.62
C ARG A 79 6.98 -22.70 2.32
N LEU A 80 8.12 -22.01 2.24
CA LEU A 80 8.14 -20.56 2.04
C LEU A 80 7.72 -20.15 0.62
N ALA A 81 8.06 -20.94 -0.40
CA ALA A 81 7.68 -20.67 -1.77
C ALA A 81 6.15 -20.74 -2.01
N ASN A 82 5.41 -21.38 -1.11
CA ASN A 82 3.95 -21.41 -1.13
C ASN A 82 3.32 -20.27 -0.33
N GLU A 83 4.12 -19.45 0.36
CA GLU A 83 3.65 -18.28 1.10
C GLU A 83 3.66 -17.05 0.20
N THR A 84 2.67 -16.18 0.37
CA THR A 84 2.52 -14.95 -0.40
C THR A 84 2.46 -13.74 0.52
N ILE A 85 3.23 -12.72 0.19
CA ILE A 85 3.13 -11.37 0.73
C ILE A 85 2.40 -10.52 -0.31
N VAL A 86 1.35 -9.82 0.10
CA VAL A 86 0.62 -8.85 -0.72
C VAL A 86 0.97 -7.45 -0.22
N ILE A 87 1.35 -6.57 -1.12
CA ILE A 87 1.51 -5.13 -0.87
C ILE A 87 0.55 -4.44 -1.82
N GLY A 88 -0.38 -3.66 -1.30
CA GLY A 88 -1.43 -3.09 -2.11
C GLY A 88 -1.72 -1.64 -1.77
N ALA A 89 -2.38 -0.94 -2.70
CA ALA A 89 -2.89 0.41 -2.56
C ALA A 89 -4.09 0.59 -3.48
N HIS A 90 -5.10 1.34 -3.07
CA HIS A 90 -6.17 1.70 -3.98
C HIS A 90 -5.74 2.82 -4.92
N TYR A 91 -6.34 2.84 -6.12
CA TYR A 91 -5.98 3.83 -7.13
C TYR A 91 -7.10 4.82 -7.46
N ASP A 92 -8.30 4.61 -6.94
CA ASP A 92 -9.39 5.57 -7.03
C ASP A 92 -9.22 6.74 -6.04
N SER A 93 -10.03 7.76 -6.18
CA SER A 93 -10.13 8.90 -5.26
C SER A 93 -11.59 9.34 -5.15
N VAL A 94 -11.94 9.99 -4.05
CA VAL A 94 -13.30 10.55 -3.88
C VAL A 94 -13.63 11.62 -4.94
N PRO A 95 -14.91 11.80 -5.30
CA PRO A 95 -15.33 12.90 -6.17
C PRO A 95 -14.91 14.27 -5.61
N GLY A 96 -14.33 15.10 -6.47
CA GLY A 96 -13.86 16.44 -6.11
C GLY A 96 -12.44 16.48 -5.57
N SER A 97 -11.72 15.34 -5.44
CA SER A 97 -10.33 15.28 -5.01
C SER A 97 -9.41 14.74 -6.10
N PRO A 98 -8.30 15.41 -6.43
CA PRO A 98 -7.28 14.82 -7.30
C PRO A 98 -6.52 13.66 -6.64
N GLY A 99 -6.65 13.47 -5.33
CA GLY A 99 -6.13 12.32 -4.60
C GLY A 99 -4.62 12.15 -4.67
N ALA A 100 -3.86 13.21 -4.38
CA ALA A 100 -2.39 13.11 -4.41
C ALA A 100 -1.86 12.31 -3.21
N ASN A 101 -2.32 12.62 -2.01
CA ASN A 101 -2.02 11.82 -0.82
C ASN A 101 -2.93 10.59 -0.76
N ASP A 102 -4.21 10.79 -0.99
CA ASP A 102 -5.25 9.77 -0.93
C ASP A 102 -5.77 9.36 -2.33
N ASN A 103 -5.27 8.28 -2.96
CA ASN A 103 -4.16 7.47 -2.49
C ASN A 103 -3.05 7.39 -3.58
N GLY A 104 -2.77 8.57 -4.17
CA GLY A 104 -1.67 8.72 -5.15
C GLY A 104 -0.32 8.35 -4.54
N THR A 105 -0.11 8.62 -3.22
CA THR A 105 1.12 8.23 -2.52
C THR A 105 1.24 6.72 -2.40
N GLY A 106 0.16 6.01 -2.06
CA GLY A 106 0.16 4.54 -2.02
C GLY A 106 0.52 3.93 -3.38
N ILE A 107 -0.07 4.43 -4.46
CA ILE A 107 0.25 3.97 -5.83
C ILE A 107 1.68 4.34 -6.23
N ALA A 108 2.13 5.57 -5.97
CA ALA A 108 3.51 5.97 -6.28
C ALA A 108 4.54 5.09 -5.53
N ALA A 109 4.28 4.80 -4.26
CA ALA A 109 5.10 3.89 -3.47
C ALA A 109 5.08 2.46 -4.05
N LEU A 110 3.91 1.95 -4.42
CA LEU A 110 3.74 0.62 -5.00
C LEU A 110 4.57 0.46 -6.30
N LEU A 111 4.53 1.48 -7.18
CA LEU A 111 5.31 1.49 -8.42
C LEU A 111 6.82 1.60 -8.15
N ALA A 112 7.23 2.40 -7.17
CA ALA A 112 8.64 2.50 -6.79
C ALA A 112 9.16 1.20 -6.16
N LEU A 113 8.34 0.52 -5.33
CA LEU A 113 8.66 -0.79 -4.76
C LEU A 113 8.81 -1.86 -5.85
N ALA A 114 7.96 -1.84 -6.89
CA ALA A 114 8.09 -2.75 -8.03
C ALA A 114 9.46 -2.58 -8.73
N ALA A 115 9.86 -1.34 -9.01
CA ALA A 115 11.16 -1.06 -9.61
C ALA A 115 12.33 -1.47 -8.69
N MET A 116 12.22 -1.18 -7.40
CA MET A 116 13.22 -1.57 -6.40
C MET A 116 13.35 -3.09 -6.29
N PHE A 117 12.25 -3.84 -6.27
CA PHE A 117 12.29 -5.29 -6.18
C PHE A 117 12.84 -5.93 -7.46
N ALA A 118 12.51 -5.41 -8.63
CA ALA A 118 13.12 -5.84 -9.88
C ALA A 118 14.65 -5.66 -9.87
N GLU A 119 15.15 -4.57 -9.29
CA GLU A 119 16.59 -4.33 -9.13
C GLU A 119 17.23 -5.21 -8.04
N ILE A 120 16.64 -5.28 -6.85
CA ILE A 120 17.17 -6.05 -5.71
C ILE A 120 17.25 -7.54 -6.03
N PHE A 121 16.19 -8.08 -6.61
CA PHE A 121 16.11 -9.51 -6.89
C PHE A 121 16.78 -9.87 -8.22
N GLY A 122 16.69 -9.02 -9.26
CA GLY A 122 17.30 -9.27 -10.57
C GLY A 122 17.00 -10.69 -11.07
N ASP A 123 18.06 -11.48 -11.33
CA ASP A 123 17.94 -12.90 -11.68
C ASP A 123 17.67 -13.83 -10.48
N ARG A 124 17.67 -13.30 -9.27
CA ARG A 124 17.37 -14.04 -8.05
C ARG A 124 15.89 -13.87 -7.71
N ARG A 125 15.35 -14.82 -6.99
CA ARG A 125 13.97 -14.75 -6.53
C ARG A 125 13.92 -14.68 -5.01
N PRO A 126 12.89 -14.02 -4.44
CA PRO A 126 12.64 -14.09 -3.01
C PRO A 126 12.27 -15.52 -2.58
N GLN A 127 12.30 -15.80 -1.30
CA GLN A 127 11.84 -17.09 -0.77
C GLN A 127 10.31 -17.20 -0.81
N ARG A 128 9.59 -16.07 -0.62
CA ARG A 128 8.12 -15.98 -0.69
C ARG A 128 7.69 -15.29 -1.98
N ASN A 129 6.50 -15.63 -2.46
CA ASN A 129 5.88 -14.82 -3.51
C ASN A 129 5.61 -13.41 -2.98
N VAL A 130 5.89 -12.40 -3.81
CA VAL A 130 5.50 -11.02 -3.53
C VAL A 130 4.57 -10.55 -4.64
N ARG A 131 3.41 -10.04 -4.25
CA ARG A 131 2.44 -9.43 -5.16
C ARG A 131 2.26 -7.96 -4.81
N LEU A 132 2.39 -7.13 -5.81
CA LEU A 132 2.14 -5.70 -5.76
C LEU A 132 0.80 -5.46 -6.46
N VAL A 133 -0.21 -4.98 -5.74
CA VAL A 133 -1.58 -4.95 -6.25
C VAL A 133 -2.17 -3.54 -6.11
N ALA A 134 -2.55 -2.94 -7.23
CA ALA A 134 -3.34 -1.73 -7.24
C ALA A 134 -4.84 -2.12 -7.25
N PHE A 135 -5.60 -1.69 -6.24
CA PHE A 135 -7.00 -2.01 -6.06
C PHE A 135 -7.90 -0.92 -6.61
N ALA A 136 -9.01 -1.33 -7.24
CA ALA A 136 -10.08 -0.43 -7.65
C ALA A 136 -11.10 -0.23 -6.52
N ASN A 137 -11.75 0.93 -6.51
CA ASN A 137 -12.99 1.16 -5.76
C ASN A 137 -12.85 0.92 -4.24
N GLU A 138 -11.86 1.52 -3.62
CA GLU A 138 -11.79 1.57 -2.16
C GLU A 138 -12.77 2.58 -1.60
N GLU A 139 -12.91 3.71 -2.30
CA GLU A 139 -13.67 4.87 -1.86
C GLU A 139 -15.18 4.67 -1.91
N SER A 140 -15.89 5.53 -1.19
CA SER A 140 -17.36 5.57 -1.26
C SER A 140 -17.85 5.81 -2.71
N PRO A 141 -18.90 5.10 -3.16
CA PRO A 141 -19.86 4.29 -2.37
C PRO A 141 -19.46 2.81 -2.19
N TYR A 142 -18.29 2.39 -2.63
CA TYR A 142 -17.89 0.97 -2.66
C TYR A 142 -17.21 0.50 -1.37
N PHE A 143 -16.74 1.43 -0.55
CA PHE A 143 -16.05 1.12 0.71
C PHE A 143 -16.81 0.10 1.54
N ALA A 144 -16.10 -0.92 2.03
CA ALA A 144 -16.62 -2.04 2.80
C ALA A 144 -17.72 -2.89 2.11
N GLY A 145 -18.00 -2.62 0.83
CA GLY A 145 -19.01 -3.31 0.04
C GLY A 145 -18.44 -4.30 -0.97
N ASP A 146 -19.34 -5.06 -1.61
CA ASP A 146 -18.98 -6.08 -2.60
C ASP A 146 -18.35 -5.52 -3.89
N GLY A 147 -18.46 -4.20 -4.11
CA GLY A 147 -17.81 -3.49 -5.22
C GLY A 147 -16.34 -3.15 -4.96
N MET A 148 -15.82 -3.34 -3.74
CA MET A 148 -14.45 -3.01 -3.38
C MET A 148 -13.46 -4.01 -4.01
N GLY A 149 -12.44 -3.49 -4.72
CA GLY A 149 -11.49 -4.31 -5.48
C GLY A 149 -10.63 -5.21 -4.59
N SER A 150 -10.19 -4.72 -3.43
CA SER A 150 -9.43 -5.52 -2.47
C SER A 150 -10.25 -6.67 -1.90
N LEU A 151 -11.55 -6.49 -1.67
CA LEU A 151 -12.42 -7.55 -1.18
C LEU A 151 -12.62 -8.64 -2.24
N ASN A 152 -12.84 -8.26 -3.50
CA ASN A 152 -12.92 -9.20 -4.61
C ASN A 152 -11.60 -9.97 -4.77
N TYR A 153 -10.46 -9.30 -4.63
CA TYR A 153 -9.14 -9.93 -4.68
C TYR A 153 -8.93 -10.92 -3.52
N ALA A 154 -9.18 -10.51 -2.28
CA ALA A 154 -8.99 -11.34 -1.09
C ALA A 154 -9.90 -12.59 -1.12
N ARG A 155 -11.17 -12.44 -1.54
CA ARG A 155 -12.12 -13.55 -1.76
C ARG A 155 -11.60 -14.53 -2.81
N ALA A 156 -11.11 -14.04 -3.95
CA ALA A 156 -10.55 -14.90 -4.99
C ALA A 156 -9.32 -15.67 -4.49
N CYS A 157 -8.43 -15.05 -3.73
CA CYS A 157 -7.31 -15.72 -3.08
C CYS A 157 -7.79 -16.82 -2.11
N LYS A 158 -8.82 -16.54 -1.31
CA LYS A 158 -9.40 -17.52 -0.38
C LYS A 158 -9.98 -18.72 -1.08
N VAL A 159 -10.72 -18.50 -2.18
CA VAL A 159 -11.30 -19.58 -3.00
C VAL A 159 -10.21 -20.47 -3.62
N ARG A 160 -9.09 -19.89 -4.03
CA ARG A 160 -7.94 -20.64 -4.57
C ARG A 160 -7.10 -21.33 -3.47
N GLY A 161 -7.43 -21.15 -2.18
CA GLY A 161 -6.68 -21.73 -1.08
C GLY A 161 -5.28 -21.14 -0.89
N GLU A 162 -5.04 -19.91 -1.32
CA GLU A 162 -3.74 -19.28 -1.27
C GLU A 162 -3.31 -18.95 0.15
N LYS A 163 -2.04 -19.15 0.45
CA LYS A 163 -1.45 -18.87 1.77
C LYS A 163 -0.88 -17.46 1.81
N ILE A 164 -1.72 -16.46 2.01
CA ILE A 164 -1.28 -15.09 2.26
C ILE A 164 -0.86 -15.00 3.73
N VAL A 165 0.45 -14.76 3.96
CA VAL A 165 1.05 -14.67 5.30
C VAL A 165 1.20 -13.23 5.78
N ALA A 166 1.13 -12.27 4.88
CA ALA A 166 1.15 -10.85 5.18
C ALA A 166 0.44 -10.07 4.06
N MET A 167 -0.35 -9.06 4.45
CA MET A 167 -0.84 -8.03 3.54
C MET A 167 -0.53 -6.66 4.12
N TYR A 168 -0.06 -5.75 3.28
CA TYR A 168 0.17 -4.35 3.63
C TYR A 168 -0.66 -3.46 2.72
N SER A 169 -1.57 -2.68 3.32
CA SER A 169 -2.25 -1.59 2.64
C SER A 169 -1.43 -0.32 2.80
N LEU A 170 -0.96 0.22 1.69
CA LEU A 170 -0.27 1.50 1.63
C LEU A 170 -1.35 2.58 1.47
N GLU A 171 -1.59 3.34 2.55
CA GLU A 171 -2.74 4.23 2.68
C GLU A 171 -2.31 5.61 3.12
N THR A 172 -2.41 6.62 2.25
CA THR A 172 -1.96 7.98 2.57
C THR A 172 -0.60 7.97 3.30
N MET A 173 0.48 8.34 2.64
CA MET A 173 1.82 8.17 3.23
C MET A 173 2.73 9.40 3.05
N GLY A 174 2.14 10.53 2.65
CA GLY A 174 2.94 11.66 2.19
C GLY A 174 2.90 12.91 3.06
N TYR A 175 2.07 12.96 4.11
CA TYR A 175 1.93 14.17 4.90
C TYR A 175 2.55 14.04 6.28
N PHE A 176 3.52 14.91 6.55
CA PHE A 176 4.24 14.99 7.83
C PHE A 176 4.26 16.44 8.33
N SER A 177 4.26 16.62 9.66
CA SER A 177 4.32 17.95 10.28
C SER A 177 5.03 17.86 11.63
N ASP A 178 6.00 18.76 11.85
CA ASP A 178 6.69 18.94 13.14
C ASP A 178 5.96 19.89 14.09
N GLU A 179 4.81 20.43 13.70
CA GLU A 179 4.02 21.32 14.52
C GLU A 179 3.41 20.57 15.71
N ALA A 180 3.52 21.15 16.90
CA ALA A 180 2.89 20.61 18.09
C ALA A 180 1.35 20.61 17.95
N GLY A 181 0.71 19.46 18.25
CA GLY A 181 -0.74 19.31 18.10
C GLY A 181 -1.20 19.02 16.67
N SER A 182 -0.29 18.78 15.73
CA SER A 182 -0.63 18.41 14.34
C SER A 182 -1.22 16.99 14.20
N GLN A 183 -1.15 16.17 15.26
CA GLN A 183 -1.72 14.83 15.28
C GLN A 183 -2.90 14.72 16.24
N ASN A 184 -4.04 14.32 15.73
CA ASN A 184 -5.24 13.97 16.50
C ASN A 184 -5.44 12.45 16.51
N TYR A 185 -6.35 11.98 17.38
CA TYR A 185 -6.69 10.57 17.51
C TYR A 185 -8.19 10.38 17.72
N PRO A 186 -8.74 9.24 17.28
CA PRO A 186 -10.12 8.92 17.59
C PRO A 186 -10.31 8.63 19.09
N PRO A 187 -11.54 8.72 19.62
CA PRO A 187 -11.84 8.36 20.99
C PRO A 187 -11.34 6.94 21.32
N GLY A 188 -10.67 6.80 22.46
CA GLY A 188 -10.14 5.52 22.94
C GLY A 188 -8.70 5.23 22.52
N VAL A 189 -8.13 5.98 21.59
CA VAL A 189 -6.71 5.88 21.22
C VAL A 189 -5.92 6.97 21.96
N ASN A 190 -5.05 6.57 22.89
CA ASN A 190 -4.30 7.46 23.76
C ASN A 190 -2.86 6.99 23.93
N GLY A 191 -1.98 7.88 24.40
CA GLY A 191 -0.59 7.54 24.74
C GLY A 191 0.39 7.61 23.56
N TYR A 192 -0.03 8.15 22.42
CA TYR A 192 0.77 8.37 21.24
C TYR A 192 1.21 9.86 21.11
N PRO A 193 2.25 10.16 20.29
CA PRO A 193 2.71 11.53 20.07
C PRO A 193 1.63 12.43 19.47
N THR A 194 1.57 13.69 19.88
CA THR A 194 0.66 14.70 19.32
C THR A 194 1.27 15.51 18.17
N THR A 195 2.48 15.14 17.73
CA THR A 195 3.19 15.72 16.58
C THR A 195 3.16 14.71 15.44
N GLY A 196 2.69 15.13 14.28
CA GLY A 196 2.39 14.29 13.13
C GLY A 196 3.58 14.02 12.20
N ASN A 197 4.76 13.70 12.75
CA ASN A 197 6.00 13.48 11.99
C ASN A 197 6.44 12.01 11.93
N PHE A 198 5.51 11.07 11.97
CA PHE A 198 5.74 9.64 11.95
C PHE A 198 4.80 8.92 10.97
N ILE A 199 5.15 7.70 10.61
CA ILE A 199 4.26 6.75 9.94
C ILE A 199 3.64 5.79 10.96
N ALA A 200 2.39 5.38 10.77
CA ALA A 200 1.72 4.40 11.61
C ALA A 200 1.58 3.06 10.90
N PHE A 201 1.82 1.97 11.64
CA PHE A 201 1.46 0.60 11.28
C PHE A 201 0.26 0.20 12.13
N VAL A 202 -0.89 0.02 11.48
CA VAL A 202 -2.18 -0.24 12.14
C VAL A 202 -2.63 -1.66 11.84
N ALA A 203 -2.92 -2.44 12.87
CA ALA A 203 -3.33 -3.84 12.77
C ALA A 203 -4.55 -4.13 13.64
N ASN A 204 -5.30 -5.20 13.29
CA ASN A 204 -6.23 -5.81 14.20
C ASN A 204 -5.51 -6.73 15.22
N ILE A 205 -6.22 -7.19 16.24
CA ILE A 205 -5.65 -8.06 17.28
C ILE A 205 -5.09 -9.37 16.68
N ASN A 206 -5.76 -9.92 15.67
CA ASN A 206 -5.33 -11.18 15.03
C ASN A 206 -4.04 -11.02 14.22
N SER A 207 -3.69 -9.80 13.81
CA SER A 207 -2.48 -9.48 13.05
C SER A 207 -1.30 -9.04 13.93
N THR A 208 -1.41 -9.12 15.27
CA THR A 208 -0.37 -8.65 16.20
C THR A 208 0.99 -9.30 15.95
N ALA A 209 1.04 -10.60 15.62
CA ALA A 209 2.30 -11.28 15.33
C ALA A 209 3.01 -10.69 14.09
N LEU A 210 2.23 -10.41 13.01
CA LEU A 210 2.75 -9.74 11.82
C LEU A 210 3.22 -8.31 12.14
N LEU A 211 2.49 -7.58 12.98
CA LEU A 211 2.85 -6.23 13.40
C LEU A 211 4.20 -6.21 14.14
N GLU A 212 4.43 -7.14 15.07
CA GLU A 212 5.67 -7.23 15.82
C GLU A 212 6.87 -7.64 14.94
N GLU A 213 6.66 -8.56 13.98
CA GLU A 213 7.68 -8.90 12.98
C GLU A 213 8.03 -7.67 12.12
N THR A 214 7.01 -6.96 11.62
CA THR A 214 7.17 -5.74 10.82
C THR A 214 7.91 -4.67 11.60
N ARG A 215 7.50 -4.41 12.86
CA ARG A 215 8.16 -3.46 13.76
C ARG A 215 9.64 -3.76 13.92
N SER A 216 9.96 -5.04 14.21
CA SER A 216 11.33 -5.47 14.41
C SER A 216 12.19 -5.31 13.14
N LEU A 217 11.64 -5.64 11.98
CA LEU A 217 12.35 -5.51 10.70
C LEU A 217 12.53 -4.03 10.35
N PHE A 218 11.50 -3.20 10.48
CA PHE A 218 11.56 -1.78 10.16
C PHE A 218 12.57 -1.04 11.04
N GLN A 219 12.60 -1.30 12.35
CA GLN A 219 13.60 -0.74 13.28
C GLN A 219 15.04 -1.13 12.93
N LYS A 220 15.27 -2.31 12.38
CA LYS A 220 16.60 -2.75 11.95
C LYS A 220 17.07 -2.07 10.67
N GLN A 221 16.15 -1.63 9.83
CA GLN A 221 16.43 -1.07 8.51
C GLN A 221 16.42 0.45 8.49
N SER A 222 15.86 1.10 9.53
CA SER A 222 15.52 2.51 9.48
C SER A 222 15.50 3.18 10.87
N ASN A 223 15.88 4.46 10.88
CA ASN A 223 15.63 5.38 12.01
C ASN A 223 14.38 6.26 11.75
N PHE A 224 13.61 6.00 10.71
CA PHE A 224 12.41 6.76 10.40
C PHE A 224 11.41 6.68 11.56
N PRO A 225 10.81 7.80 11.99
CA PRO A 225 9.88 7.80 13.10
C PRO A 225 8.60 7.05 12.75
N PHE A 226 8.18 6.13 13.61
CA PHE A 226 6.98 5.35 13.40
C PHE A 226 6.27 5.00 14.71
N GLN A 227 4.98 4.68 14.60
CA GLN A 227 4.14 4.18 15.67
C GLN A 227 3.47 2.86 15.24
N THR A 228 3.13 2.03 16.21
CA THR A 228 2.41 0.77 15.96
C THR A 228 1.20 0.68 16.87
N ILE A 229 0.08 0.20 16.33
CA ILE A 229 -1.13 -0.07 17.09
C ILE A 229 -1.75 -1.39 16.64
N ALA A 230 -2.07 -2.27 17.59
CA ALA A 230 -2.98 -3.39 17.38
C ALA A 230 -4.25 -3.14 18.22
N ALA A 231 -5.40 -3.00 17.56
CA ALA A 231 -6.65 -2.65 18.21
C ALA A 231 -7.83 -3.48 17.64
N PRO A 232 -8.96 -3.56 18.35
CA PRO A 232 -10.17 -4.15 17.78
C PRO A 232 -10.59 -3.46 16.47
N GLU A 233 -11.09 -4.24 15.51
CA GLU A 233 -11.48 -3.75 14.18
C GLU A 233 -12.55 -2.65 14.21
N ASN A 234 -13.39 -2.62 15.25
CA ASN A 234 -14.41 -1.58 15.46
C ASN A 234 -13.88 -0.31 16.13
N THR A 235 -12.58 -0.23 16.43
CA THR A 235 -11.96 1.02 16.88
C THR A 235 -11.97 2.01 15.72
N PRO A 236 -12.50 3.24 15.87
CA PRO A 236 -12.52 4.20 14.78
C PRO A 236 -11.12 4.45 14.19
N GLY A 237 -11.01 4.44 12.87
CA GLY A 237 -9.75 4.62 12.15
C GLY A 237 -8.95 3.36 11.88
N VAL A 238 -9.26 2.23 12.54
CA VAL A 238 -8.47 0.99 12.42
C VAL A 238 -8.78 0.22 11.14
N SER A 239 -10.01 0.28 10.64
CA SER A 239 -10.48 -0.48 9.48
C SER A 239 -10.76 0.42 8.26
N LEU A 240 -9.97 1.48 8.06
CA LEU A 240 -10.22 2.49 7.02
C LEU A 240 -9.29 2.31 5.81
N SER A 241 -9.14 1.10 5.27
CA SER A 241 -8.50 0.85 3.97
C SER A 241 -8.59 -0.63 3.56
N ASP A 242 -7.92 -0.99 2.47
CA ASP A 242 -7.90 -2.29 1.79
C ASP A 242 -7.54 -3.50 2.69
N HIS A 243 -6.75 -3.28 3.75
CA HIS A 243 -6.36 -4.33 4.71
C HIS A 243 -7.56 -4.97 5.41
N MET A 244 -8.65 -4.23 5.62
CA MET A 244 -9.90 -4.76 6.18
C MET A 244 -10.46 -5.91 5.35
N SER A 245 -10.38 -5.83 4.03
CA SER A 245 -10.81 -6.88 3.10
C SER A 245 -10.10 -8.21 3.35
N PHE A 246 -8.82 -8.15 3.70
CA PHE A 246 -8.03 -9.33 4.02
C PHE A 246 -8.35 -9.88 5.41
N TRP A 247 -8.63 -9.03 6.39
CA TRP A 247 -9.12 -9.48 7.70
C TRP A 247 -10.44 -10.26 7.59
N GLN A 248 -11.37 -9.80 6.74
CA GLN A 248 -12.64 -10.54 6.48
C GLN A 248 -12.40 -11.95 5.95
N MET A 249 -11.28 -12.17 5.25
CA MET A 249 -10.88 -13.49 4.74
C MET A 249 -9.96 -14.24 5.73
N ALA A 250 -9.78 -13.74 6.94
CA ALA A 250 -8.91 -14.26 7.99
C ALA A 250 -7.42 -14.32 7.55
N TYR A 251 -6.97 -13.37 6.73
CA TYR A 251 -5.57 -13.14 6.42
C TYR A 251 -4.98 -12.06 7.33
N PRO A 252 -3.74 -12.20 7.81
CA PRO A 252 -3.07 -11.14 8.56
C PRO A 252 -2.76 -9.95 7.66
N ALA A 253 -3.14 -8.75 8.11
CA ALA A 253 -2.94 -7.53 7.34
C ALA A 253 -2.62 -6.32 8.23
N ILE A 254 -1.92 -5.34 7.66
CA ILE A 254 -1.50 -4.09 8.29
C ILE A 254 -1.79 -2.94 7.34
N MET A 255 -2.32 -1.84 7.84
CA MET A 255 -2.35 -0.56 7.15
C MET A 255 -1.08 0.24 7.50
N VAL A 256 -0.41 0.79 6.51
CA VAL A 256 0.73 1.71 6.63
C VAL A 256 0.22 3.09 6.24
N THR A 257 0.16 4.03 7.20
CA THR A 257 -0.55 5.30 6.97
C THR A 257 0.08 6.47 7.72
N ASP A 258 -0.01 7.68 7.13
CA ASP A 258 0.23 8.94 7.82
C ASP A 258 -0.95 9.37 8.72
N THR A 259 -1.99 8.53 8.80
CA THR A 259 -3.22 8.76 9.59
C THR A 259 -4.10 9.90 9.08
N ALA A 260 -4.24 10.07 7.77
CA ALA A 260 -4.84 11.23 7.11
C ALA A 260 -6.12 11.80 7.75
N PRO A 261 -7.15 11.02 8.14
CA PRO A 261 -8.36 11.60 8.75
C PRO A 261 -8.11 12.34 10.06
N PHE A 262 -6.96 12.08 10.72
CA PHE A 262 -6.59 12.65 12.01
C PHE A 262 -5.40 13.62 11.95
N ARG A 263 -4.81 13.80 10.76
CA ARG A 263 -3.61 14.61 10.57
C ARG A 263 -3.68 15.54 9.36
N TYR A 264 -4.13 15.02 8.22
CA TYR A 264 -4.04 15.70 6.93
C TYR A 264 -5.24 16.64 6.68
N PRO A 265 -5.03 17.97 6.67
CA PRO A 265 -6.15 18.91 6.59
C PRO A 265 -6.81 18.96 5.21
N TYR A 266 -6.18 18.38 4.19
CA TYR A 266 -6.68 18.36 2.81
C TYR A 266 -7.32 17.02 2.42
N TYR A 267 -7.49 16.11 3.39
CA TYR A 267 -8.10 14.80 3.18
C TYR A 267 -9.49 14.94 2.56
N HIS A 268 -9.73 14.21 1.46
CA HIS A 268 -10.99 14.23 0.70
C HIS A 268 -11.40 15.61 0.17
N THR A 269 -10.45 16.47 -0.19
CA THR A 269 -10.72 17.81 -0.74
C THR A 269 -10.05 18.03 -2.09
N ALA A 270 -10.51 19.06 -2.82
CA ALA A 270 -9.85 19.52 -4.04
C ALA A 270 -8.41 20.02 -3.86
N GLN A 271 -7.97 20.19 -2.61
CA GLN A 271 -6.65 20.66 -2.26
C GLN A 271 -5.68 19.50 -1.96
N ASP A 272 -6.11 18.25 -2.10
CA ASP A 272 -5.21 17.08 -2.02
C ASP A 272 -4.36 16.99 -3.30
N THR A 273 -3.34 17.82 -3.36
CA THR A 273 -2.47 18.06 -4.52
C THR A 273 -1.00 17.72 -4.21
N PRO A 274 -0.14 17.43 -5.20
CA PRO A 274 1.24 16.98 -4.99
C PRO A 274 2.12 17.95 -4.19
N ASP A 275 1.80 19.25 -4.17
CA ASP A 275 2.53 20.27 -3.40
C ASP A 275 2.31 20.15 -1.87
N LYS A 276 1.37 19.34 -1.42
CA LYS A 276 1.11 19.03 -0.01
C LYS A 276 1.95 17.87 0.52
N ILE A 277 2.61 17.13 -0.37
CA ILE A 277 3.39 15.96 -0.01
C ILE A 277 4.79 16.36 0.43
N ASP A 278 5.22 15.92 1.61
CA ASP A 278 6.63 15.96 1.99
C ASP A 278 7.40 14.89 1.23
N ILE A 279 7.87 15.26 0.05
CA ILE A 279 8.51 14.32 -0.88
C ILE A 279 9.83 13.76 -0.34
N ASP A 280 10.51 14.44 0.57
CA ASP A 280 11.74 13.96 1.18
C ASP A 280 11.46 12.87 2.21
N MET A 281 10.56 13.13 3.15
CA MET A 281 10.09 12.13 4.12
C MET A 281 9.44 10.94 3.41
N PHE A 282 8.60 11.19 2.41
CA PHE A 282 7.97 10.13 1.63
C PHE A 282 8.99 9.25 0.89
N THR A 283 10.02 9.84 0.29
CA THR A 283 11.09 9.08 -0.38
C THR A 283 11.86 8.20 0.61
N GLU A 284 12.21 8.74 1.76
CA GLU A 284 12.90 7.99 2.81
C GLU A 284 12.04 6.83 3.32
N LEU A 285 10.75 7.08 3.57
CA LEU A 285 9.80 6.06 4.00
C LEU A 285 9.72 4.91 3.00
N VAL A 286 9.51 5.22 1.70
CA VAL A 286 9.39 4.19 0.65
C VAL A 286 10.65 3.33 0.53
N ASN A 287 11.84 3.94 0.63
CA ASN A 287 13.10 3.21 0.62
C ASN A 287 13.21 2.26 1.83
N ASN A 288 12.79 2.70 3.01
CA ASN A 288 12.84 1.89 4.23
C ASN A 288 11.80 0.77 4.24
N LEU A 289 10.60 1.02 3.72
CA LEU A 289 9.58 -0.01 3.49
C LEU A 289 10.07 -1.07 2.49
N GLY A 290 10.71 -0.65 1.41
CA GLY A 290 11.27 -1.58 0.42
C GLY A 290 12.28 -2.54 1.02
N LYS A 291 13.21 -2.05 1.85
CA LYS A 291 14.16 -2.91 2.58
C LYS A 291 13.44 -3.84 3.56
N THR A 292 12.44 -3.35 4.26
CA THR A 292 11.66 -4.13 5.22
C THR A 292 10.91 -5.26 4.53
N PHE A 293 10.22 -4.97 3.44
CA PHE A 293 9.46 -5.97 2.67
C PHE A 293 10.38 -6.97 1.96
N ALA A 294 11.54 -6.54 1.46
CA ALA A 294 12.54 -7.43 0.89
C ALA A 294 13.08 -8.42 1.95
N ALA A 295 13.34 -7.95 3.18
CA ALA A 295 13.74 -8.80 4.29
C ALA A 295 12.63 -9.81 4.67
N LEU A 296 11.37 -9.37 4.70
CA LEU A 296 10.21 -10.22 4.96
C LEU A 296 10.04 -11.28 3.85
N ALA A 297 10.32 -10.93 2.60
CA ALA A 297 10.27 -11.85 1.46
C ALA A 297 11.40 -12.89 1.45
N GLY A 298 12.38 -12.75 2.34
CA GLY A 298 13.45 -13.74 2.52
C GLY A 298 14.77 -13.39 1.85
N ILE A 299 15.09 -12.11 1.72
CA ILE A 299 16.46 -11.66 1.46
C ILE A 299 17.16 -11.43 2.81
N GLY A 300 18.22 -12.16 3.08
CA GLY A 300 19.03 -11.96 4.28
C GLY A 300 19.71 -10.58 4.29
N ALA A 301 19.77 -9.96 5.49
CA ALA A 301 20.29 -8.61 5.76
C ALA A 301 21.75 -8.34 5.33
N LYS A 302 22.47 -9.33 4.81
CA LYS A 302 23.87 -9.17 4.32
C LYS A 302 23.97 -8.54 2.92
N ARG A 303 22.84 -8.12 2.27
CA ARG A 303 22.82 -7.75 0.86
C ARG A 303 21.87 -6.57 0.52
N LEU A 304 21.37 -5.87 1.52
CA LEU A 304 20.58 -4.65 1.37
C LEU A 304 21.43 -3.40 1.59
#